data_318d6e0d60f92e62dcaa8041bd03a033
#
_entry.id   318d6e0d60f92e62dcaa8041bd03a033
#
_cell.length_a   1.000
_cell.length_b   1.000
_cell.length_c   1.000
_cell.angle_alpha   90.00
_cell.angle_beta   90.00
_cell.angle_gamma   90.00
#
_symmetry.space_group_name_H-M   'P 1'
#
loop_
_entity.id
_entity.type
_entity.pdbx_description
1 polymer ?
#
loop_
_entity_poly.entity_id
_entity_poly.type
_entity_poly.pdbx_seq_one_letter_code
_entity_poly.pdbx_strand_id
1 'polypeptide(L)'
;MLNELAEEVLAINEANGWGDKPHEVGTNLMLIVSELAEAMEADRKGRYCNVPKDKEWTIFDPRTFHRDNIHFKETFEENIKDRFEDEISDTIIRCLDLCARKGIDIDFHVRAKMEYNKTRGYHHGGKAY
;
A
#
# COMPACT_ATOMS: atom_id res chain seq x y z
N MET A 1 3.83 -2.80 -14.21
CA MET A 1 2.70 -2.95 -13.25
C MET A 1 2.91 -2.14 -11.97
N LEU A 2 3.95 -2.45 -11.17
CA LEU A 2 4.23 -1.67 -9.95
C LEU A 2 4.73 -0.26 -10.26
N ASN A 3 5.54 -0.09 -11.31
CA ASN A 3 6.02 1.24 -11.70
C ASN A 3 4.87 2.18 -12.10
N GLU A 4 3.90 1.68 -12.84
CA GLU A 4 2.70 2.47 -13.21
C GLU A 4 1.92 2.88 -11.98
N LEU A 5 1.70 1.94 -11.05
CA LEU A 5 1.02 2.21 -9.80
C LEU A 5 1.79 3.22 -8.94
N ALA A 6 3.13 3.12 -8.92
CA ALA A 6 3.98 4.08 -8.20
C ALA A 6 3.84 5.51 -8.75
N GLU A 7 3.76 5.66 -10.08
CA GLU A 7 3.53 6.97 -10.69
C GLU A 7 2.14 7.53 -10.37
N GLU A 8 1.12 6.69 -10.36
CA GLU A 8 -0.23 7.11 -9.96
C GLU A 8 -0.27 7.58 -8.49
N VAL A 9 0.36 6.81 -7.60
CA VAL A 9 0.48 7.18 -6.17
C VAL A 9 1.19 8.51 -6.02
N LEU A 10 2.32 8.70 -6.71
CA LEU A 10 3.05 9.96 -6.67
C LEU A 10 2.19 11.14 -7.12
N ALA A 11 1.46 11.00 -8.22
CA ALA A 11 0.58 12.04 -8.74
C ALA A 11 -0.53 12.41 -7.75
N ILE A 12 -1.15 11.43 -7.10
CA ILE A 12 -2.18 11.66 -6.07
C ILE A 12 -1.59 12.39 -4.87
N ASN A 13 -0.42 11.96 -4.39
CA ASN A 13 0.22 12.57 -3.23
C ASN A 13 0.66 14.01 -3.53
N GLU A 14 1.19 14.28 -4.71
CA GLU A 14 1.54 15.64 -5.12
C GLU A 14 0.29 16.54 -5.23
N ALA A 15 -0.80 16.02 -5.79
CA ALA A 15 -2.08 16.75 -5.85
C ALA A 15 -2.63 17.06 -4.46
N ASN A 16 -2.34 16.21 -3.47
CA ASN A 16 -2.71 16.43 -2.07
C ASN A 16 -1.70 17.27 -1.26
N GLY A 17 -0.67 17.82 -1.91
CA GLY A 17 0.30 18.74 -1.29
C GLY A 17 1.53 18.07 -0.66
N TRP A 18 1.71 16.76 -0.80
CA TRP A 18 2.85 16.04 -0.21
C TRP A 18 4.17 16.21 -0.98
N GLY A 19 4.17 16.93 -2.11
CA GLY A 19 5.38 17.22 -2.89
C GLY A 19 6.13 18.47 -2.46
N ASP A 20 5.46 19.41 -1.82
CA ASP A 20 6.00 20.76 -1.54
C ASP A 20 7.15 20.76 -0.52
N LYS A 21 7.14 19.83 0.41
CA LYS A 21 8.18 19.63 1.42
C LYS A 21 8.47 18.13 1.57
N PRO A 22 9.26 17.54 0.68
CA PRO A 22 9.56 16.12 0.75
C PRO A 22 10.30 15.79 2.04
N HIS A 23 9.87 14.74 2.72
CA HIS A 23 10.57 14.21 3.87
C HIS A 23 11.92 13.60 3.47
N GLU A 24 12.87 13.58 4.39
CA GLU A 24 14.09 12.81 4.22
C GLU A 24 13.76 11.30 4.13
N VAL A 25 14.63 10.54 3.47
CA VAL A 25 14.45 9.10 3.26
C VAL A 25 14.24 8.36 4.59
N GLY A 26 15.04 8.70 5.60
CA GLY A 26 14.90 8.09 6.93
C GLY A 26 13.50 8.31 7.53
N THR A 27 12.98 9.51 7.41
CA THR A 27 11.62 9.84 7.86
C THR A 27 10.58 9.04 7.09
N ASN A 28 10.69 8.95 5.77
CA ASN A 28 9.79 8.14 4.95
C ASN A 28 9.80 6.67 5.34
N LEU A 29 10.98 6.11 5.61
CA LEU A 29 11.10 4.72 6.06
C LEU A 29 10.44 4.50 7.42
N MET A 30 10.59 5.44 8.36
CA MET A 30 9.93 5.34 9.67
C MET A 30 8.41 5.51 9.58
N LEU A 31 7.92 6.32 8.64
CA LEU A 31 6.49 6.42 8.39
C LEU A 31 5.92 5.10 7.83
N ILE A 32 6.67 4.41 6.99
CA ILE A 32 6.30 3.06 6.52
C ILE A 32 6.21 2.10 7.73
N VAL A 33 7.18 2.14 8.63
CA VAL A 33 7.17 1.33 9.85
C VAL A 33 5.95 1.66 10.72
N SER A 34 5.56 2.93 10.82
CA SER A 34 4.37 3.32 11.58
C SER A 34 3.08 2.71 11.05
N GLU A 35 2.91 2.62 9.71
CA GLU A 35 1.74 1.94 9.12
C GLU A 35 1.73 0.44 9.47
N LEU A 36 2.88 -0.20 9.49
CA LEU A 36 2.99 -1.60 9.91
C LEU A 36 2.63 -1.77 11.40
N ALA A 37 2.99 -0.82 12.26
CA ALA A 37 2.60 -0.84 13.65
C ALA A 37 1.08 -0.68 13.81
N GLU A 38 0.45 0.18 13.01
CA GLU A 38 -1.00 0.34 12.98
C GLU A 38 -1.70 -0.92 12.48
N ALA A 39 -1.15 -1.59 11.45
CA ALA A 39 -1.63 -2.89 10.99
C ALA A 39 -1.58 -3.95 12.12
N MET A 40 -0.49 -4.00 12.88
CA MET A 40 -0.35 -4.92 14.01
C MET A 40 -1.39 -4.64 15.08
N GLU A 41 -1.66 -3.39 15.38
CA GLU A 41 -2.67 -3.01 16.36
C GLU A 41 -4.09 -3.34 15.87
N ALA A 42 -4.36 -3.15 14.59
CA ALA A 42 -5.63 -3.54 13.99
C ALA A 42 -5.84 -5.07 14.08
N ASP A 43 -4.79 -5.86 13.80
CA ASP A 43 -4.82 -7.33 13.96
C ASP A 43 -5.10 -7.72 15.42
N ARG A 44 -4.39 -7.15 16.38
CA ARG A 44 -4.59 -7.42 17.81
C ARG A 44 -6.03 -7.17 18.26
N LYS A 45 -6.69 -6.17 17.69
CA LYS A 45 -8.07 -5.80 18.01
C LYS A 45 -9.10 -6.49 17.13
N GLY A 46 -8.68 -7.37 16.22
CA GLY A 46 -9.57 -8.06 15.30
C GLY A 46 -10.25 -7.13 14.30
N ARG A 47 -9.65 -5.97 13.98
CA ARG A 47 -10.20 -5.00 13.04
C ARG A 47 -9.75 -5.32 11.62
N TYR A 48 -10.62 -5.96 10.88
CA TYR A 48 -10.44 -6.32 9.48
C TYR A 48 -11.53 -5.70 8.61
N CYS A 49 -11.29 -5.66 7.31
CA CYS A 49 -12.27 -5.17 6.34
C CYS A 49 -13.62 -5.88 6.50
N ASN A 50 -14.71 -5.11 6.54
CA ASN A 50 -16.07 -5.65 6.67
C ASN A 50 -16.76 -5.88 5.32
N VAL A 51 -16.14 -5.48 4.20
CA VAL A 51 -16.69 -5.73 2.88
C VAL A 51 -16.46 -7.21 2.53
N PRO A 52 -17.52 -7.98 2.17
CA PRO A 52 -17.34 -9.34 1.69
C PRO A 52 -16.42 -9.40 0.49
N LYS A 53 -15.49 -10.38 0.43
CA LYS A 53 -14.47 -10.47 -0.62
C LYS A 53 -15.04 -10.49 -2.04
N ASP A 54 -16.16 -11.16 -2.23
CA ASP A 54 -16.86 -11.21 -3.52
C ASP A 54 -17.47 -9.88 -3.95
N LYS A 55 -17.51 -8.89 -3.05
CA LYS A 55 -18.08 -7.56 -3.29
C LYS A 55 -17.05 -6.43 -3.23
N GLU A 56 -15.79 -6.72 -2.89
CA GLU A 56 -14.76 -5.68 -2.76
C GLU A 56 -14.63 -4.80 -4.00
N TRP A 57 -14.59 -5.40 -5.18
CA TRP A 57 -14.47 -4.65 -6.42
C TRP A 57 -15.75 -3.92 -6.85
N THR A 58 -16.89 -4.26 -6.29
CA THR A 58 -18.16 -3.59 -6.65
C THR A 58 -18.24 -2.16 -6.14
N ILE A 59 -17.52 -1.84 -5.06
CA ILE A 59 -17.43 -0.46 -4.54
C ILE A 59 -16.65 0.46 -5.45
N PHE A 60 -15.85 -0.11 -6.37
CA PHE A 60 -15.05 0.60 -7.37
C PHE A 60 -15.66 0.56 -8.76
N ASP A 61 -16.90 0.15 -8.94
CA ASP A 61 -17.47 0.05 -10.29
C ASP A 61 -17.36 1.42 -10.99
N PRO A 62 -16.53 1.54 -12.06
CA PRO A 62 -16.34 2.80 -12.75
C PRO A 62 -17.63 3.40 -13.32
N ARG A 63 -18.66 2.58 -13.51
CA ARG A 63 -19.96 3.00 -14.01
C ARG A 63 -20.77 3.73 -12.96
N THR A 64 -20.49 3.43 -11.70
CA THR A 64 -21.15 4.07 -10.53
C THR A 64 -20.19 5.00 -9.80
N PHE A 65 -18.92 5.00 -10.16
CA PHE A 65 -17.87 5.82 -9.57
C PHE A 65 -17.87 7.21 -10.20
N HIS A 66 -18.60 8.11 -9.65
CA HIS A 66 -18.53 9.53 -9.98
C HIS A 66 -17.55 10.24 -9.07
N ARG A 67 -16.87 11.30 -9.58
CA ARG A 67 -15.87 12.09 -8.85
C ARG A 67 -16.35 12.59 -7.49
N ASP A 68 -17.67 12.80 -7.36
CA ASP A 68 -18.29 13.27 -6.14
C ASP A 68 -19.02 12.14 -5.41
N ASN A 69 -18.47 10.93 -5.48
CA ASN A 69 -19.11 9.76 -4.91
C ASN A 69 -18.98 9.74 -3.38
N ILE A 70 -19.85 10.51 -2.72
CA ILE A 70 -20.00 10.53 -1.27
C ILE A 70 -20.24 9.11 -0.75
N HIS A 71 -20.98 8.31 -1.50
CA HIS A 71 -21.29 6.93 -1.14
C HIS A 71 -20.05 6.04 -1.06
N PHE A 72 -19.09 6.18 -1.99
CA PHE A 72 -17.81 5.45 -1.90
C PHE A 72 -17.04 5.86 -0.63
N LYS A 73 -16.92 7.15 -0.39
CA LYS A 73 -16.23 7.68 0.78
C LYS A 73 -16.83 7.16 2.09
N GLU A 74 -18.14 7.21 2.21
CA GLU A 74 -18.86 6.71 3.38
C GLU A 74 -18.65 5.21 3.56
N THR A 75 -18.77 4.43 2.49
CA THR A 75 -18.55 2.97 2.52
C THR A 75 -17.13 2.63 2.94
N PHE A 76 -16.13 3.36 2.42
CA PHE A 76 -14.73 3.19 2.79
C PHE A 76 -14.51 3.50 4.28
N GLU A 77 -14.98 4.64 4.74
CA GLU A 77 -14.82 5.07 6.14
C GLU A 77 -15.48 4.12 7.14
N GLU A 78 -16.63 3.56 6.79
CA GLU A 78 -17.36 2.64 7.66
C GLU A 78 -16.76 1.22 7.70
N ASN A 79 -16.23 0.72 6.59
CA ASN A 79 -15.94 -0.71 6.43
C ASN A 79 -14.46 -1.04 6.21
N ILE A 80 -13.62 -0.08 5.81
CA ILE A 80 -12.23 -0.32 5.41
C ILE A 80 -11.26 0.52 6.24
N LYS A 81 -11.57 1.78 6.45
CA LYS A 81 -10.66 2.73 7.08
C LYS A 81 -10.16 2.27 8.45
N ASP A 82 -8.87 2.45 8.69
CA ASP A 82 -8.17 2.12 9.94
C ASP A 82 -8.27 0.63 10.32
N ARG A 83 -8.44 -0.23 9.31
CA ARG A 83 -8.47 -1.69 9.47
C ARG A 83 -7.17 -2.30 8.92
N PHE A 84 -6.92 -3.56 9.22
CA PHE A 84 -5.67 -4.23 8.87
C PHE A 84 -5.31 -4.07 7.38
N GLU A 85 -6.25 -4.30 6.49
CA GLU A 85 -6.04 -4.20 5.04
C GLU A 85 -5.73 -2.77 4.59
N ASP A 86 -6.34 -1.79 5.24
CA ASP A 86 -6.08 -0.37 4.97
C ASP A 86 -4.65 0.01 5.34
N GLU A 87 -4.18 -0.41 6.51
CA GLU A 87 -2.81 -0.13 6.96
C GLU A 87 -1.75 -0.85 6.12
N ILE A 88 -2.05 -2.06 5.66
CA ILE A 88 -1.19 -2.74 4.68
C ILE A 88 -1.16 -1.98 3.36
N SER A 89 -2.31 -1.46 2.93
CA SER A 89 -2.40 -0.65 1.71
C SER A 89 -1.57 0.63 1.84
N ASP A 90 -1.65 1.32 2.97
CA ASP A 90 -0.84 2.52 3.23
C ASP A 90 0.65 2.22 3.25
N THR A 91 1.05 1.09 3.82
CA THR A 91 2.45 0.61 3.77
C THR A 91 2.94 0.49 2.32
N ILE A 92 2.14 -0.16 1.46
CA ILE A 92 2.47 -0.36 0.04
C ILE A 92 2.52 0.98 -0.68
N ILE A 93 1.52 1.85 -0.47
CA ILE A 93 1.44 3.18 -1.08
C ILE A 93 2.67 4.01 -0.72
N ARG A 94 3.08 4.03 0.55
CA ARG A 94 4.27 4.77 0.98
C ARG A 94 5.56 4.20 0.37
N CYS A 95 5.67 2.88 0.25
CA CYS A 95 6.81 2.26 -0.43
C CYS A 95 6.87 2.66 -1.91
N LEU A 96 5.74 2.63 -2.60
CA LEU A 96 5.65 3.00 -4.01
C LEU A 96 5.95 4.49 -4.23
N ASP A 97 5.45 5.36 -3.38
CA ASP A 97 5.77 6.80 -3.43
C ASP A 97 7.27 7.04 -3.31
N LEU A 98 7.91 6.40 -2.35
CA LEU A 98 9.36 6.51 -2.17
C LEU A 98 10.13 6.01 -3.40
N CYS A 99 9.71 4.89 -3.98
CA CYS A 99 10.32 4.35 -5.20
C CYS A 99 10.18 5.33 -6.38
N ALA A 100 9.00 5.89 -6.59
CA ALA A 100 8.76 6.86 -7.66
C ALA A 100 9.63 8.12 -7.48
N ARG A 101 9.67 8.68 -6.27
CA ARG A 101 10.50 9.86 -5.96
C ARG A 101 11.99 9.62 -6.18
N LYS A 102 12.47 8.41 -5.96
CA LYS A 102 13.86 8.03 -6.16
C LYS A 102 14.17 7.51 -7.56
N GLY A 103 13.19 7.42 -8.44
CA GLY A 103 13.36 6.89 -9.80
C GLY A 103 13.76 5.41 -9.82
N ILE A 104 13.28 4.63 -8.85
CA ILE A 104 13.59 3.20 -8.75
C ILE A 104 12.65 2.39 -9.66
N ASP A 105 13.22 1.53 -10.50
CA ASP A 105 12.46 0.51 -11.24
C ASP A 105 12.06 -0.62 -10.29
N ILE A 106 10.94 -0.45 -9.60
CA ILE A 106 10.49 -1.41 -8.59
C ILE A 106 10.03 -2.73 -9.20
N ASP A 107 9.50 -2.71 -10.43
CA ASP A 107 9.15 -3.95 -11.14
C ASP A 107 10.37 -4.84 -11.33
N PHE A 108 11.49 -4.25 -11.80
CA PHE A 108 12.74 -4.97 -11.96
C PHE A 108 13.24 -5.55 -10.63
N HIS A 109 13.32 -4.70 -9.60
CA HIS A 109 13.91 -5.12 -8.32
C HIS A 109 13.09 -6.22 -7.62
N VAL A 110 11.79 -6.14 -7.67
CA VAL A 110 10.92 -7.18 -7.08
C VAL A 110 11.08 -8.50 -7.85
N ARG A 111 11.05 -8.46 -9.19
CA ARG A 111 11.22 -9.66 -10.02
C ARG A 111 12.60 -10.28 -9.84
N ALA A 112 13.65 -9.49 -9.87
CA ALA A 112 15.02 -9.96 -9.65
C ALA A 112 15.15 -10.63 -8.27
N LYS A 113 14.57 -10.02 -7.25
CA LYS A 113 14.59 -10.60 -5.89
C LYS A 113 13.81 -11.91 -5.81
N MET A 114 12.67 -11.99 -6.46
CA MET A 114 11.89 -13.23 -6.51
C MET A 114 12.67 -14.36 -7.19
N GLU A 115 13.32 -14.09 -8.33
CA GLU A 115 14.16 -15.07 -9.01
C GLU A 115 15.36 -15.51 -8.15
N TYR A 116 16.02 -14.57 -7.52
CA TYR A 116 17.11 -14.88 -6.57
C TYR A 116 16.59 -15.79 -5.44
N ASN A 117 15.44 -15.50 -4.87
CA ASN A 117 14.86 -16.30 -3.79
C ASN A 117 14.61 -17.76 -4.19
N LYS A 118 14.26 -18.03 -5.46
CA LYS A 118 14.13 -19.40 -5.96
C LYS A 118 15.44 -20.19 -5.87
N THR A 119 16.59 -19.52 -5.93
CA THR A 119 17.90 -20.17 -5.87
C THR A 119 18.36 -20.50 -4.45
N ARG A 120 17.71 -19.95 -3.42
CA ARG A 120 18.19 -20.02 -2.03
C ARG A 120 17.83 -21.31 -1.29
N GLY A 121 16.97 -22.13 -1.86
CA GLY A 121 16.56 -23.40 -1.26
C GLY A 121 15.68 -23.25 -0.02
N TYR A 122 15.47 -24.37 0.66
CA TYR A 122 14.58 -24.46 1.81
C TYR A 122 15.05 -23.56 2.96
N HIS A 123 14.14 -22.74 3.50
CA HIS A 123 14.42 -21.73 4.54
C HIS A 123 15.62 -20.81 4.22
N HIS A 124 15.82 -20.50 2.94
CA HIS A 124 16.92 -19.62 2.52
C HIS A 124 18.29 -20.05 3.09
N GLY A 125 18.58 -21.36 3.06
CA GLY A 125 19.81 -21.90 3.62
C GLY A 125 19.70 -22.34 5.08
N GLY A 126 18.50 -22.69 5.55
CA GLY A 126 18.26 -23.24 6.88
C GLY A 126 17.93 -22.22 7.97
N LYS A 127 17.56 -21.00 7.61
CA LYS A 127 17.13 -19.99 8.58
C LYS A 127 15.81 -20.35 9.26
N ALA A 128 15.68 -20.00 10.55
CA ALA A 128 14.47 -20.25 11.32
C ALA A 128 13.32 -19.31 10.88
N TYR A 129 13.64 -18.07 10.48
CA TYR A 129 12.69 -17.06 10.01
C TYR A 129 13.39 -15.94 9.19
#